data_aab388539583fa7bf0aa594aa357438e
#
_entry.id   aab388539583fa7bf0aa594aa357438e
#
_cell.length_a   1.000
_cell.length_b   1.000
_cell.length_c   1.000
_cell.angle_alpha   90.00
_cell.angle_beta   90.00
_cell.angle_gamma   90.00
#
_symmetry.space_group_name_H-M   'P 1'
#
loop_
_entity.id
_entity.type
_entity.pdbx_description
1 polymer ?
#
loop_
_entity_poly.entity_id
_entity_poly.type
_entity_poly.pdbx_seq_one_letter_code
_entity_poly.pdbx_strand_id
1 'polypeptide(L)'
;MERLTTAKYYAAATILLPCAAVLIWPTKVWLTAVFLVWLIAVATYWIRTERKEHAERTTRMIQSLQNSAIRTLNHHRHDWMNDLQVVFGYIRLKKLDKAAEYVEKISGRMAVESSISKLGVPSLISYIQSFRTITNTLELQIVVKGDIHLNEITADADQIADTLIQTINAYRFAAKPGYGNTAVLTLELSLDEEALYAAFYYDGELMNEQQWKQKIQQQLEGAPMQPINFEQPYAKMLLRAEMRA
;
A
#
# COMPACT_ATOMS: atom_id res chain seq x y z
N MET A 1 14.31 -18.99 8.73
CA MET A 1 14.00 -17.98 9.77
C MET A 1 13.76 -18.59 11.15
N GLU A 2 13.03 -19.66 11.28
CA GLU A 2 12.75 -20.34 12.56
C GLU A 2 14.01 -20.76 13.34
N ARG A 3 15.08 -21.17 12.66
CA ARG A 3 16.31 -21.63 13.35
C ARG A 3 17.08 -20.53 14.12
N LEU A 4 17.01 -19.28 13.67
CA LEU A 4 17.70 -18.15 14.34
C LEU A 4 16.86 -17.62 15.52
N THR A 5 15.55 -17.59 15.39
CA THR A 5 14.65 -17.23 16.50
C THR A 5 14.70 -18.27 17.62
N THR A 6 14.71 -19.55 17.28
CA THR A 6 14.88 -20.63 18.28
C THR A 6 16.24 -20.58 18.98
N ALA A 7 17.32 -20.24 18.27
CA ALA A 7 18.65 -20.11 18.87
C ALA A 7 18.74 -19.03 19.97
N LYS A 8 18.01 -17.91 19.81
CA LYS A 8 17.95 -16.85 20.84
C LYS A 8 17.33 -17.37 22.16
N TYR A 9 16.23 -18.09 22.04
CA TYR A 9 15.53 -18.64 23.21
C TYR A 9 16.37 -19.71 23.91
N TYR A 10 17.09 -20.55 23.18
CA TYR A 10 18.04 -21.49 23.76
C TYR A 10 19.19 -20.77 24.47
N ALA A 11 19.77 -19.73 23.87
CA ALA A 11 20.80 -18.92 24.50
C ALA A 11 20.29 -18.26 25.79
N ALA A 12 19.07 -17.74 25.81
CA ALA A 12 18.45 -17.18 27.00
C ALA A 12 18.22 -18.26 28.09
N ALA A 13 17.78 -19.44 27.69
CA ALA A 13 17.57 -20.55 28.63
C ALA A 13 18.87 -21.02 29.32
N THR A 14 20.03 -20.90 28.67
CA THR A 14 21.33 -21.24 29.29
C THR A 14 21.71 -20.34 30.46
N ILE A 15 21.08 -19.17 30.63
CA ILE A 15 21.31 -18.30 31.80
C ILE A 15 20.83 -18.93 33.10
N LEU A 16 19.86 -19.83 33.06
CA LEU A 16 19.29 -20.46 34.25
C LEU A 16 20.31 -21.32 34.99
N LEU A 17 21.21 -21.99 34.28
CA LEU A 17 22.25 -22.89 34.89
C LEU A 17 23.23 -22.12 35.78
N PRO A 18 23.96 -21.07 35.30
CA PRO A 18 24.87 -20.32 36.17
C PRO A 18 24.11 -19.49 37.22
N CYS A 19 22.88 -19.07 36.97
CA CYS A 19 22.05 -18.44 37.98
C CYS A 19 21.76 -19.36 39.16
N ALA A 20 21.38 -20.61 38.90
CA ALA A 20 21.17 -21.63 39.95
C ALA A 20 22.45 -21.92 40.73
N ALA A 21 23.62 -22.01 40.06
CA ALA A 21 24.90 -22.24 40.71
C ALA A 21 25.29 -21.12 41.69
N VAL A 22 25.04 -19.86 41.34
CA VAL A 22 25.28 -18.69 42.23
C VAL A 22 24.35 -18.72 43.44
N LEU A 23 23.09 -19.16 43.29
CA LEU A 23 22.14 -19.27 44.39
C LEU A 23 22.50 -20.40 45.39
N ILE A 24 23.04 -21.54 44.91
CA ILE A 24 23.41 -22.67 45.74
C ILE A 24 24.71 -22.40 46.50
N TRP A 25 25.68 -21.69 45.92
CA TRP A 25 26.99 -21.40 46.54
C TRP A 25 27.30 -19.89 46.60
N PRO A 26 26.57 -19.10 47.42
CA PRO A 26 26.71 -17.65 47.45
C PRO A 26 28.07 -17.15 47.97
N THR A 27 28.84 -17.99 48.67
CA THR A 27 30.15 -17.63 49.21
C THR A 27 31.30 -17.66 48.19
N LYS A 28 31.07 -18.17 47.00
CA LYS A 28 32.08 -18.32 45.95
C LYS A 28 32.07 -17.14 44.96
N VAL A 29 32.80 -16.08 45.26
CA VAL A 29 32.86 -14.85 44.45
C VAL A 29 33.23 -15.10 42.99
N TRP A 30 34.04 -16.08 42.67
CA TRP A 30 34.39 -16.40 41.28
C TRP A 30 33.17 -16.89 40.44
N LEU A 31 32.18 -17.55 41.09
CA LEU A 31 30.95 -17.97 40.40
C LEU A 31 30.11 -16.76 39.93
N THR A 32 30.05 -15.69 40.73
CA THR A 32 29.36 -14.45 40.34
C THR A 32 30.07 -13.77 39.19
N ALA A 33 31.41 -13.78 39.17
CA ALA A 33 32.19 -13.23 38.04
C ALA A 33 31.93 -14.02 36.75
N VAL A 34 31.93 -15.36 36.81
CA VAL A 34 31.60 -16.20 35.63
C VAL A 34 30.18 -15.94 35.16
N PHE A 35 29.21 -15.80 36.06
CA PHE A 35 27.82 -15.48 35.70
C PHE A 35 27.70 -14.16 34.99
N LEU A 36 28.39 -13.11 35.47
CA LEU A 36 28.37 -11.77 34.80
C LEU A 36 28.97 -11.83 33.40
N VAL A 37 30.11 -12.52 33.23
CA VAL A 37 30.71 -12.70 31.90
C VAL A 37 29.77 -13.45 30.96
N TRP A 38 29.13 -14.53 31.46
CA TRP A 38 28.14 -15.28 30.67
C TRP A 38 26.94 -14.42 30.27
N LEU A 39 26.43 -13.61 31.19
CA LEU A 39 25.29 -12.71 30.94
C LEU A 39 25.64 -11.68 29.88
N ILE A 40 26.86 -11.07 29.93
CA ILE A 40 27.35 -10.15 28.92
C ILE A 40 27.49 -10.87 27.56
N ALA A 41 28.00 -12.10 27.54
CA ALA A 41 28.13 -12.87 26.30
C ALA A 41 26.76 -13.17 25.66
N VAL A 42 25.77 -13.58 26.43
CA VAL A 42 24.41 -13.84 25.95
C VAL A 42 23.75 -12.56 25.50
N ALA A 43 23.90 -11.45 26.23
CA ALA A 43 23.34 -10.15 25.84
C ALA A 43 23.96 -9.64 24.54
N THR A 44 25.28 -9.75 24.40
CA THR A 44 25.96 -9.33 23.14
C THR A 44 25.57 -10.21 21.96
N TYR A 45 25.41 -11.53 22.17
CA TYR A 45 24.91 -12.43 21.13
C TYR A 45 23.48 -12.06 20.72
N TRP A 46 22.58 -11.80 21.69
CA TRP A 46 21.20 -11.38 21.43
C TRP A 46 21.15 -10.09 20.60
N ILE A 47 21.84 -9.04 21.06
CA ILE A 47 21.88 -7.75 20.37
C ILE A 47 22.41 -7.88 18.94
N ARG A 48 23.49 -8.66 18.73
CA ARG A 48 24.05 -8.88 17.38
C ARG A 48 23.07 -9.62 16.48
N THR A 49 22.39 -10.63 16.98
CA THR A 49 21.41 -11.40 16.20
C THR A 49 20.21 -10.55 15.86
N GLU A 50 19.71 -9.75 16.82
CA GLU A 50 18.60 -8.82 16.60
C GLU A 50 18.94 -7.78 15.52
N ARG A 51 20.11 -7.15 15.63
CA ARG A 51 20.58 -6.19 14.61
C ARG A 51 20.69 -6.81 13.22
N LYS A 52 21.18 -8.06 13.15
CA LYS A 52 21.28 -8.79 11.88
C LYS A 52 19.90 -9.07 11.28
N GLU A 53 18.95 -9.52 12.09
CA GLU A 53 17.57 -9.76 11.63
C GLU A 53 16.91 -8.48 11.15
N HIS A 54 17.06 -7.35 11.88
CA HIS A 54 16.55 -6.06 11.46
C HIS A 54 17.17 -5.61 10.13
N ALA A 55 18.49 -5.72 9.98
CA ALA A 55 19.17 -5.38 8.73
C ALA A 55 18.68 -6.24 7.56
N GLU A 56 18.52 -7.55 7.76
CA GLU A 56 18.00 -8.46 6.73
C GLU A 56 16.54 -8.13 6.35
N ARG A 57 15.69 -7.80 7.34
CA ARG A 57 14.30 -7.38 7.10
C ARG A 57 14.24 -6.09 6.28
N THR A 58 15.04 -5.10 6.67
CA THR A 58 15.13 -3.82 5.94
C THR A 58 15.62 -4.03 4.52
N THR A 59 16.68 -4.82 4.32
CA THR A 59 17.19 -5.13 2.98
C THR A 59 16.15 -5.83 2.11
N ARG A 60 15.42 -6.80 2.64
CA ARG A 60 14.34 -7.50 1.91
C ARG A 60 13.20 -6.55 1.57
N MET A 61 12.83 -5.64 2.49
CA MET A 61 11.80 -4.63 2.22
C MET A 61 12.25 -3.70 1.09
N ILE A 62 13.46 -3.17 1.13
CA ILE A 62 14.02 -2.33 0.07
C ILE A 62 14.03 -3.08 -1.28
N GLN A 63 14.50 -4.33 -1.30
CA GLN A 63 14.49 -5.15 -2.52
C GLN A 63 13.08 -5.38 -3.06
N SER A 64 12.09 -5.61 -2.19
CA SER A 64 10.70 -5.79 -2.61
C SER A 64 10.12 -4.52 -3.23
N LEU A 65 10.43 -3.35 -2.65
CA LEU A 65 10.03 -2.05 -3.19
C LEU A 65 10.70 -1.77 -4.54
N GLN A 66 12.01 -2.01 -4.67
CA GLN A 66 12.75 -1.86 -5.93
C GLN A 66 12.19 -2.78 -7.02
N ASN A 67 11.90 -4.04 -6.69
CA ASN A 67 11.31 -4.98 -7.65
C ASN A 67 9.88 -4.57 -8.07
N SER A 68 9.10 -3.98 -7.16
CA SER A 68 7.80 -3.43 -7.48
C SER A 68 7.93 -2.23 -8.43
N ALA A 69 8.84 -1.30 -8.14
CA ALA A 69 9.11 -0.15 -9.00
C ALA A 69 9.57 -0.57 -10.41
N ILE A 70 10.47 -1.56 -10.51
CA ILE A 70 10.93 -2.10 -11.80
C ILE A 70 9.77 -2.71 -12.58
N ARG A 71 8.87 -3.45 -11.93
CA ARG A 71 7.69 -4.02 -12.60
C ARG A 71 6.77 -2.92 -13.13
N THR A 72 6.52 -1.90 -12.33
CA THR A 72 5.70 -0.74 -12.75
C THR A 72 6.32 -0.03 -13.94
N LEU A 73 7.63 0.27 -13.91
CA LEU A 73 8.33 0.89 -15.04
C LEU A 73 8.29 0.03 -16.31
N ASN A 74 8.44 -1.30 -16.18
CA ASN A 74 8.36 -2.20 -17.33
C ASN A 74 6.94 -2.21 -17.93
N HIS A 75 5.91 -2.12 -17.10
CA HIS A 75 4.52 -2.02 -17.56
C HIS A 75 4.29 -0.72 -18.33
N HIS A 76 4.66 0.42 -17.76
CA HIS A 76 4.57 1.72 -18.45
C HIS A 76 5.34 1.73 -19.77
N ARG A 77 6.57 1.18 -19.79
CA ARG A 77 7.34 1.08 -21.03
C ARG A 77 6.63 0.28 -22.10
N HIS A 78 5.99 -0.84 -21.72
CA HIS A 78 5.21 -1.65 -22.65
C HIS A 78 4.01 -0.87 -23.20
N ASP A 79 3.31 -0.14 -22.33
CA ASP A 79 2.17 0.68 -22.74
C ASP A 79 2.60 1.80 -23.71
N TRP A 80 3.69 2.50 -23.41
CA TRP A 80 4.25 3.52 -24.31
C TRP A 80 4.66 2.95 -25.68
N MET A 81 5.28 1.77 -25.68
CA MET A 81 5.64 1.12 -26.95
C MET A 81 4.41 0.77 -27.79
N ASN A 82 3.33 0.30 -27.14
CA ASN A 82 2.07 0.02 -27.82
C ASN A 82 1.44 1.30 -28.38
N ASP A 83 1.41 2.37 -27.58
CA ASP A 83 0.89 3.67 -28.00
C ASP A 83 1.64 4.22 -29.22
N LEU A 84 2.98 4.19 -29.19
CA LEU A 84 3.81 4.61 -30.32
C LEU A 84 3.59 3.74 -31.56
N GLN A 85 3.40 2.44 -31.39
CA GLN A 85 3.10 1.54 -32.52
C GLN A 85 1.76 1.86 -33.18
N VAL A 86 0.73 2.19 -32.37
CA VAL A 86 -0.59 2.57 -32.89
C VAL A 86 -0.51 3.90 -33.67
N VAL A 87 0.14 4.92 -33.07
CA VAL A 87 0.34 6.23 -33.74
C VAL A 87 1.10 6.03 -35.05
N PHE A 88 2.21 5.29 -35.03
CA PHE A 88 3.01 4.99 -36.22
C PHE A 88 2.20 4.25 -37.28
N GLY A 89 1.35 3.29 -36.86
CA GLY A 89 0.45 2.57 -37.76
C GLY A 89 -0.52 3.51 -38.48
N TYR A 90 -1.14 4.45 -37.77
CA TYR A 90 -2.03 5.46 -38.39
C TYR A 90 -1.28 6.37 -39.37
N ILE A 91 -0.08 6.83 -39.03
CA ILE A 91 0.76 7.65 -39.90
C ILE A 91 1.09 6.89 -41.19
N ARG A 92 1.54 5.61 -41.09
CA ARG A 92 1.84 4.77 -42.27
C ARG A 92 0.63 4.55 -43.19
N LEU A 93 -0.55 4.45 -42.59
CA LEU A 93 -1.82 4.30 -43.32
C LEU A 93 -2.36 5.66 -43.85
N LYS A 94 -1.61 6.75 -43.67
CA LYS A 94 -2.01 8.14 -44.02
C LYS A 94 -3.33 8.57 -43.37
N LYS A 95 -3.68 8.01 -42.20
CA LYS A 95 -4.88 8.36 -41.40
C LYS A 95 -4.49 9.38 -40.32
N LEU A 96 -4.12 10.60 -40.75
CA LEU A 96 -3.57 11.63 -39.86
C LEU A 96 -4.58 12.08 -38.81
N ASP A 97 -5.86 12.17 -39.14
CA ASP A 97 -6.93 12.55 -38.20
C ASP A 97 -7.01 11.53 -37.03
N LYS A 98 -6.94 10.22 -37.35
CA LYS A 98 -6.95 9.17 -36.32
C LYS A 98 -5.66 9.13 -35.50
N ALA A 99 -4.53 9.53 -36.09
CA ALA A 99 -3.29 9.67 -35.35
C ALA A 99 -3.38 10.82 -34.34
N ALA A 100 -3.96 11.97 -34.75
CA ALA A 100 -4.18 13.12 -33.89
C ALA A 100 -5.14 12.80 -32.75
N GLU A 101 -6.29 12.17 -33.03
CA GLU A 101 -7.25 11.70 -32.01
C GLU A 101 -6.58 10.75 -30.98
N TYR A 102 -5.75 9.85 -31.45
CA TYR A 102 -5.07 8.90 -30.57
C TYR A 102 -3.99 9.58 -29.69
N VAL A 103 -3.27 10.57 -30.22
CA VAL A 103 -2.32 11.39 -29.45
C VAL A 103 -3.06 12.20 -28.38
N GLU A 104 -4.23 12.75 -28.69
CA GLU A 104 -5.09 13.45 -27.73
C GLU A 104 -5.51 12.52 -26.58
N LYS A 105 -5.88 11.27 -26.90
CA LYS A 105 -6.17 10.24 -25.89
C LYS A 105 -4.97 9.94 -24.99
N ILE A 106 -3.76 9.84 -25.57
CA ILE A 106 -2.52 9.66 -24.78
C ILE A 106 -2.31 10.86 -23.85
N SER A 107 -2.43 12.08 -24.39
CA SER A 107 -2.28 13.31 -23.62
C SER A 107 -3.26 13.39 -22.45
N GLY A 108 -4.52 13.01 -22.66
CA GLY A 108 -5.52 12.92 -21.58
C GLY A 108 -5.12 11.96 -20.47
N ARG A 109 -4.60 10.77 -20.80
CA ARG A 109 -4.09 9.82 -19.79
C ARG A 109 -2.90 10.39 -19.01
N MET A 110 -1.95 11.04 -19.71
CA MET A 110 -0.81 11.68 -19.06
C MET A 110 -1.22 12.82 -18.12
N ALA A 111 -2.27 13.58 -18.48
CA ALA A 111 -2.82 14.60 -17.59
C ALA A 111 -3.37 14.01 -16.29
N VAL A 112 -4.07 12.86 -16.35
CA VAL A 112 -4.55 12.14 -15.18
C VAL A 112 -3.36 11.62 -14.32
N GLU A 113 -2.35 11.02 -14.94
CA GLU A 113 -1.14 10.56 -14.24
C GLU A 113 -0.41 11.73 -13.55
N SER A 114 -0.33 12.88 -14.19
CA SER A 114 0.21 14.10 -13.60
C SER A 114 -0.59 14.55 -12.38
N SER A 115 -1.93 14.54 -12.46
CA SER A 115 -2.78 14.89 -11.33
C SER A 115 -2.63 13.93 -10.15
N ILE A 116 -2.50 12.62 -10.43
CA ILE A 116 -2.21 11.61 -9.40
C ILE A 116 -0.86 11.89 -8.73
N SER A 117 0.18 12.23 -9.51
CA SER A 117 1.52 12.53 -8.98
C SER A 117 1.54 13.74 -8.05
N LYS A 118 0.62 14.67 -8.21
CA LYS A 118 0.48 15.88 -7.40
C LYS A 118 -0.24 15.65 -6.07
N LEU A 119 -0.86 14.49 -5.84
CA LEU A 119 -1.56 14.20 -4.58
C LEU A 119 -0.67 14.32 -3.34
N GLY A 120 0.66 14.27 -3.51
CA GLY A 120 1.63 14.58 -2.46
C GLY A 120 1.87 13.47 -1.43
N VAL A 121 1.13 12.34 -1.47
CA VAL A 121 1.31 11.20 -0.56
C VAL A 121 1.91 10.01 -1.31
N PRO A 122 3.21 9.68 -1.10
CA PRO A 122 3.92 8.67 -1.88
C PRO A 122 3.30 7.27 -1.83
N SER A 123 2.73 6.88 -0.69
CA SER A 123 2.08 5.57 -0.51
C SER A 123 0.89 5.41 -1.45
N LEU A 124 0.00 6.42 -1.53
CA LEU A 124 -1.17 6.42 -2.39
C LEU A 124 -0.78 6.47 -3.87
N ILE A 125 0.15 7.36 -4.23
CA ILE A 125 0.64 7.50 -5.61
C ILE A 125 1.22 6.18 -6.10
N SER A 126 2.14 5.59 -5.32
CA SER A 126 2.77 4.31 -5.65
C SER A 126 1.75 3.17 -5.76
N TYR A 127 0.77 3.14 -4.86
CA TYR A 127 -0.31 2.14 -4.89
C TYR A 127 -1.14 2.25 -6.17
N ILE A 128 -1.60 3.46 -6.52
CA ILE A 128 -2.40 3.69 -7.72
C ILE A 128 -1.62 3.30 -8.98
N GLN A 129 -0.37 3.76 -9.10
CA GLN A 129 0.48 3.47 -10.26
C GLN A 129 0.80 1.98 -10.42
N SER A 130 0.94 1.26 -9.31
CA SER A 130 1.21 -0.18 -9.33
C SER A 130 -0.05 -1.05 -9.41
N PHE A 131 -1.25 -0.47 -9.32
CA PHE A 131 -2.50 -1.25 -9.19
C PHE A 131 -2.69 -2.27 -10.30
N ARG A 132 -2.40 -1.92 -11.56
CA ARG A 132 -2.48 -2.84 -12.71
C ARG A 132 -1.53 -4.04 -12.61
N THR A 133 -0.44 -3.91 -11.83
CA THR A 133 0.49 -5.02 -11.60
C THR A 133 0.08 -5.92 -10.45
N ILE A 134 -0.89 -5.48 -9.64
CA ILE A 134 -1.36 -6.18 -8.44
C ILE A 134 -2.55 -7.10 -8.76
N THR A 135 -3.40 -6.69 -9.70
CA THR A 135 -4.62 -7.44 -10.06
C THR A 135 -5.02 -7.21 -11.52
N ASN A 136 -5.65 -8.22 -12.10
CA ASN A 136 -6.29 -8.20 -13.42
C ASN A 136 -7.81 -8.43 -13.34
N THR A 137 -8.37 -8.56 -12.14
CA THR A 137 -9.82 -8.79 -11.93
C THR A 137 -10.60 -7.51 -11.75
N LEU A 138 -9.91 -6.40 -11.48
CA LEU A 138 -10.48 -5.09 -11.25
C LEU A 138 -9.60 -4.03 -11.92
N GLU A 139 -10.22 -3.15 -12.71
CA GLU A 139 -9.58 -1.95 -13.25
C GLU A 139 -9.85 -0.78 -12.31
N LEU A 140 -8.80 -0.01 -11.97
CA LEU A 140 -8.90 1.19 -11.15
C LEU A 140 -8.76 2.41 -12.06
N GLN A 141 -9.79 3.27 -12.08
CA GLN A 141 -9.77 4.56 -12.76
C GLN A 141 -9.78 5.68 -11.71
N ILE A 142 -8.91 6.66 -11.91
CA ILE A 142 -8.78 7.81 -11.00
C ILE A 142 -9.20 9.07 -11.73
N VAL A 143 -10.03 9.87 -11.09
CA VAL A 143 -10.44 11.20 -11.54
C VAL A 143 -10.13 12.18 -10.42
N VAL A 144 -9.26 13.14 -10.69
CA VAL A 144 -8.92 14.22 -9.73
C VAL A 144 -9.54 15.51 -10.26
N LYS A 145 -10.50 16.07 -9.52
CA LYS A 145 -11.15 17.33 -9.87
C LYS A 145 -10.43 18.50 -9.22
N GLY A 146 -9.77 19.29 -10.05
CA GLY A 146 -8.94 20.42 -9.59
C GLY A 146 -7.51 20.01 -9.26
N ASP A 147 -6.81 20.89 -8.57
CA ASP A 147 -5.42 20.69 -8.13
C ASP A 147 -5.46 20.33 -6.62
N ILE A 148 -5.26 19.05 -6.32
CA ILE A 148 -5.39 18.50 -4.97
C ILE A 148 -4.01 18.05 -4.48
N HIS A 149 -3.55 18.67 -3.38
CA HIS A 149 -2.31 18.33 -2.67
C HIS A 149 -2.65 17.92 -1.23
N LEU A 150 -2.83 16.62 -0.98
CA LEU A 150 -3.29 16.10 0.31
C LEU A 150 -2.40 16.52 1.47
N ASN A 151 -1.09 16.57 1.28
CA ASN A 151 -0.11 16.98 2.28
C ASN A 151 -0.16 18.49 2.63
N GLU A 152 -0.79 19.32 1.79
CA GLU A 152 -0.99 20.74 2.03
C GLU A 152 -2.35 21.04 2.68
N ILE A 153 -3.31 20.13 2.50
CA ILE A 153 -4.71 20.31 2.92
C ILE A 153 -4.92 19.84 4.37
N THR A 154 -4.21 18.79 4.79
CA THR A 154 -4.43 18.17 6.11
C THR A 154 -3.15 17.58 6.69
N ALA A 155 -3.01 17.68 8.02
CA ALA A 155 -1.94 16.99 8.74
C ALA A 155 -2.07 15.45 8.73
N ASP A 156 -3.27 14.93 8.44
CA ASP A 156 -3.57 13.49 8.45
C ASP A 156 -3.52 12.86 7.04
N ALA A 157 -2.77 13.47 6.10
CA ALA A 157 -2.72 13.04 4.70
C ALA A 157 -2.36 11.55 4.51
N ASP A 158 -1.43 11.03 5.31
CA ASP A 158 -1.06 9.61 5.28
C ASP A 158 -2.22 8.70 5.72
N GLN A 159 -2.98 9.09 6.73
CA GLN A 159 -4.14 8.34 7.22
C GLN A 159 -5.30 8.37 6.21
N ILE A 160 -5.49 9.51 5.53
CA ILE A 160 -6.44 9.64 4.42
C ILE A 160 -6.04 8.69 3.29
N ALA A 161 -4.76 8.71 2.90
CA ALA A 161 -4.23 7.82 1.88
C ALA A 161 -4.43 6.33 2.24
N ASP A 162 -4.15 5.96 3.49
CA ASP A 162 -4.38 4.61 3.99
C ASP A 162 -5.86 4.23 3.93
N THR A 163 -6.77 5.14 4.29
CA THR A 163 -8.23 4.91 4.19
C THR A 163 -8.66 4.67 2.74
N LEU A 164 -8.16 5.47 1.80
CA LEU A 164 -8.43 5.28 0.37
C LEU A 164 -7.89 3.93 -0.14
N ILE A 165 -6.65 3.59 0.19
CA ILE A 165 -6.02 2.32 -0.19
C ILE A 165 -6.81 1.12 0.38
N GLN A 166 -7.20 1.18 1.66
CA GLN A 166 -7.98 0.12 2.29
C GLN A 166 -9.35 -0.03 1.65
N THR A 167 -10.01 1.08 1.31
CA THR A 167 -11.29 1.07 0.61
C THR A 167 -11.17 0.45 -0.78
N ILE A 168 -10.17 0.84 -1.58
CA ILE A 168 -9.90 0.21 -2.88
C ILE A 168 -9.63 -1.29 -2.72
N ASN A 169 -8.86 -1.67 -1.71
CA ASN A 169 -8.59 -3.08 -1.41
C ASN A 169 -9.85 -3.85 -1.01
N ALA A 170 -10.77 -3.23 -0.30
CA ALA A 170 -12.05 -3.88 0.05
C ALA A 170 -12.86 -4.23 -1.20
N TYR A 171 -12.90 -3.35 -2.20
CA TYR A 171 -13.49 -3.66 -3.51
C TYR A 171 -12.70 -4.75 -4.23
N ARG A 172 -11.38 -4.62 -4.32
CA ARG A 172 -10.52 -5.58 -5.01
C ARG A 172 -10.68 -7.01 -4.53
N PHE A 173 -10.77 -7.20 -3.21
CA PHE A 173 -10.93 -8.54 -2.63
C PHE A 173 -12.36 -9.06 -2.68
N ALA A 174 -13.34 -8.18 -2.78
CA ALA A 174 -14.75 -8.56 -2.85
C ALA A 174 -15.27 -8.65 -4.30
N ALA A 175 -14.54 -8.11 -5.28
CA ALA A 175 -14.92 -8.14 -6.68
C ALA A 175 -15.09 -9.59 -7.17
N LYS A 176 -16.25 -9.88 -7.75
CA LYS A 176 -16.53 -11.18 -8.37
C LYS A 176 -15.80 -11.26 -9.71
N PRO A 177 -15.01 -12.30 -9.95
CA PRO A 177 -14.37 -12.48 -11.25
C PRO A 177 -15.44 -12.60 -12.35
N GLY A 178 -15.44 -11.66 -13.31
CA GLY A 178 -16.37 -11.67 -14.42
C GLY A 178 -15.89 -12.57 -15.56
N TYR A 179 -16.83 -13.21 -16.28
CA TYR A 179 -16.54 -13.89 -17.53
C TYR A 179 -16.60 -12.85 -18.67
N GLY A 180 -15.43 -12.32 -19.06
CA GLY A 180 -15.30 -11.52 -20.28
C GLY A 180 -15.08 -10.01 -20.10
N ASN A 181 -15.64 -9.36 -19.09
CA ASN A 181 -15.37 -7.94 -18.79
C ASN A 181 -14.76 -7.78 -17.42
N THR A 182 -13.65 -7.02 -17.34
CA THR A 182 -13.05 -6.61 -16.09
C THR A 182 -13.92 -5.53 -15.45
N ALA A 183 -14.33 -5.71 -14.21
CA ALA A 183 -15.07 -4.69 -13.47
C ALA A 183 -14.21 -3.43 -13.27
N VAL A 184 -14.84 -2.26 -13.28
CA VAL A 184 -14.16 -0.97 -13.12
C VAL A 184 -14.54 -0.35 -11.79
N LEU A 185 -13.54 0.07 -11.02
CA LEU A 185 -13.70 0.92 -9.85
C LEU A 185 -13.18 2.31 -10.18
N THR A 186 -14.05 3.31 -10.22
CA THR A 186 -13.67 4.70 -10.40
C THR A 186 -13.60 5.39 -9.04
N LEU A 187 -12.44 5.93 -8.70
CA LEU A 187 -12.25 6.84 -7.57
C LEU A 187 -12.18 8.27 -8.08
N GLU A 188 -13.16 9.06 -7.70
CA GLU A 188 -13.19 10.49 -7.98
C GLU A 188 -12.84 11.26 -6.71
N LEU A 189 -11.79 12.09 -6.78
CA LEU A 189 -11.36 13.00 -5.71
C LEU A 189 -11.77 14.41 -6.06
N SER A 190 -12.42 15.10 -5.15
CA SER A 190 -12.80 16.51 -5.28
C SER A 190 -12.64 17.24 -3.96
N LEU A 191 -12.29 18.51 -4.05
CA LEU A 191 -12.06 19.39 -2.93
C LEU A 191 -13.06 20.55 -3.03
N ASP A 192 -13.69 20.91 -1.92
CA ASP A 192 -14.37 22.17 -1.75
C ASP A 192 -13.72 23.02 -0.64
N GLU A 193 -14.34 24.13 -0.25
CA GLU A 193 -13.79 25.04 0.75
C GLU A 193 -13.71 24.43 2.16
N GLU A 194 -14.44 23.35 2.44
CA GLU A 194 -14.57 22.79 3.78
C GLU A 194 -14.06 21.35 3.90
N ALA A 195 -14.09 20.59 2.82
CA ALA A 195 -13.86 19.15 2.89
C ALA A 195 -13.28 18.55 1.60
N LEU A 196 -12.55 17.46 1.79
CA LEU A 196 -12.14 16.53 0.74
C LEU A 196 -13.21 15.44 0.59
N TYR A 197 -13.62 15.21 -0.64
CA TYR A 197 -14.55 14.14 -1.00
C TYR A 197 -13.87 13.07 -1.84
N ALA A 198 -14.18 11.82 -1.53
CA ALA A 198 -13.80 10.66 -2.33
C ALA A 198 -15.04 9.87 -2.70
N ALA A 199 -15.41 9.89 -3.99
CA ALA A 199 -16.53 9.13 -4.52
C ALA A 199 -16.01 7.87 -5.23
N PHE A 200 -16.52 6.71 -4.81
CA PHE A 200 -16.24 5.42 -5.42
C PHE A 200 -17.45 4.98 -6.23
N TYR A 201 -17.21 4.69 -7.51
CA TYR A 201 -18.22 4.13 -8.43
C TYR A 201 -17.73 2.77 -8.88
N TYR A 202 -18.51 1.74 -8.62
CA TYR A 202 -18.18 0.36 -8.98
C TYR A 202 -19.24 -0.23 -9.89
N ASP A 203 -18.84 -0.71 -11.07
CA ASP A 203 -19.75 -1.25 -12.10
C ASP A 203 -19.84 -2.78 -12.10
N GLY A 204 -19.13 -3.45 -11.19
CA GLY A 204 -19.12 -4.90 -11.09
C GLY A 204 -20.08 -5.47 -10.04
N GLU A 205 -20.02 -6.79 -9.87
CA GLU A 205 -20.71 -7.51 -8.80
C GLU A 205 -19.74 -7.87 -7.68
N LEU A 206 -20.22 -7.87 -6.43
CA LEU A 206 -19.47 -8.35 -5.28
C LEU A 206 -19.78 -9.84 -5.03
N MET A 207 -18.78 -10.60 -4.56
CA MET A 207 -18.96 -12.00 -4.14
C MET A 207 -19.91 -12.10 -2.94
N ASN A 208 -19.80 -11.18 -1.98
CA ASN A 208 -20.64 -11.10 -0.80
C ASN A 208 -20.77 -9.63 -0.34
N GLU A 209 -21.91 -9.03 -0.64
CA GLU A 209 -22.18 -7.62 -0.31
C GLU A 209 -22.23 -7.37 1.20
N GLN A 210 -22.83 -8.29 1.98
CA GLN A 210 -22.93 -8.12 3.43
C GLN A 210 -21.57 -8.15 4.11
N GLN A 211 -20.71 -9.07 3.70
CA GLN A 211 -19.35 -9.17 4.22
C GLN A 211 -18.51 -7.95 3.83
N TRP A 212 -18.66 -7.45 2.61
CA TRP A 212 -18.01 -6.23 2.16
C TRP A 212 -18.47 -5.03 3.00
N LYS A 213 -19.78 -4.88 3.22
CA LYS A 213 -20.36 -3.79 4.01
C LYS A 213 -19.87 -3.79 5.45
N GLN A 214 -19.83 -4.95 6.10
CA GLN A 214 -19.27 -5.10 7.45
C GLN A 214 -17.77 -4.71 7.49
N LYS A 215 -17.01 -5.16 6.51
CA LYS A 215 -15.57 -4.83 6.42
C LYS A 215 -15.34 -3.35 6.22
N ILE A 216 -16.06 -2.70 5.32
CA ILE A 216 -15.98 -1.24 5.09
C ILE A 216 -16.36 -0.48 6.36
N GLN A 217 -17.45 -0.84 7.00
CA GLN A 217 -17.89 -0.20 8.23
C GLN A 217 -16.83 -0.30 9.33
N GLN A 218 -16.24 -1.46 9.52
CA GLN A 218 -15.16 -1.68 10.48
C GLN A 218 -13.89 -0.90 10.13
N GLN A 219 -13.55 -0.77 8.84
CA GLN A 219 -12.37 -0.03 8.38
C GLN A 219 -12.53 1.49 8.51
N LEU A 220 -13.74 1.99 8.35
CA LEU A 220 -14.03 3.42 8.43
C LEU A 220 -14.33 3.88 9.87
N GLU A 221 -14.48 2.96 10.82
CA GLU A 221 -14.66 3.32 12.23
C GLU A 221 -13.39 4.00 12.78
N GLY A 222 -13.50 5.29 13.13
CA GLY A 222 -12.37 6.11 13.58
C GLY A 222 -11.39 6.58 12.49
N ALA A 223 -11.66 6.27 11.21
CA ALA A 223 -10.84 6.78 10.10
C ALA A 223 -11.06 8.29 9.88
N PRO A 224 -10.08 9.01 9.29
CA PRO A 224 -10.21 10.44 9.01
C PRO A 224 -11.25 10.75 7.91
N MET A 225 -11.54 9.78 7.03
CA MET A 225 -12.62 9.89 6.05
C MET A 225 -13.83 9.08 6.51
N GLN A 226 -14.98 9.75 6.60
CA GLN A 226 -16.23 9.14 7.03
C GLN A 226 -17.23 9.05 5.86
N PRO A 227 -18.06 7.99 5.79
CA PRO A 227 -19.12 7.93 4.80
C PRO A 227 -20.20 8.98 5.12
N ILE A 228 -20.66 9.69 4.11
CA ILE A 228 -21.75 10.67 4.25
C ILE A 228 -23.05 9.96 4.68
N ASN A 229 -23.24 8.73 4.20
CA ASN A 229 -24.34 7.88 4.62
C ASN A 229 -23.86 6.42 4.65
N PHE A 230 -24.07 5.71 5.76
CA PHE A 230 -23.72 4.29 5.91
C PHE A 230 -24.63 3.32 5.11
N GLU A 231 -25.81 3.79 4.66
CA GLU A 231 -26.73 3.00 3.84
C GLU A 231 -26.44 3.09 2.34
N GLN A 232 -25.25 3.61 1.95
CA GLN A 232 -24.90 3.73 0.55
C GLN A 232 -24.73 2.35 -0.10
N PRO A 233 -25.22 2.19 -1.36
CA PRO A 233 -24.99 0.97 -2.12
C PRO A 233 -23.52 0.83 -2.47
N TYR A 234 -23.04 -0.41 -2.58
CA TYR A 234 -21.65 -0.68 -2.98
C TYR A 234 -21.29 -0.11 -4.36
N ALA A 235 -22.28 0.07 -5.23
CA ALA A 235 -22.10 0.66 -6.56
C ALA A 235 -21.71 2.14 -6.51
N LYS A 236 -22.07 2.86 -5.43
CA LYS A 236 -21.70 4.26 -5.23
C LYS A 236 -21.49 4.54 -3.75
N MET A 237 -20.27 4.82 -3.35
CA MET A 237 -19.92 5.21 -1.99
C MET A 237 -19.22 6.55 -1.99
N LEU A 238 -19.62 7.44 -1.08
CA LEU A 238 -19.06 8.77 -0.92
C LEU A 238 -18.50 8.93 0.49
N LEU A 239 -17.20 9.21 0.57
CA LEU A 239 -16.49 9.53 1.80
C LEU A 239 -16.17 11.03 1.86
N ARG A 240 -16.17 11.58 3.07
CA ARG A 240 -15.83 12.97 3.36
C ARG A 240 -14.78 13.03 4.45
N ALA A 241 -13.75 13.86 4.27
CA ALA A 241 -12.80 14.25 5.30
C ALA A 241 -12.89 15.76 5.51
N GLU A 242 -13.01 16.21 6.75
CA GLU A 242 -12.98 17.64 7.06
C GLU A 242 -11.54 18.16 6.95
N MET A 243 -11.40 19.34 6.31
CA MET A 243 -10.14 20.06 6.34
C MET A 243 -9.98 20.67 7.72
N ARG A 244 -8.86 20.42 8.37
CA ARG A 244 -8.49 21.17 9.57
C ARG A 244 -7.87 22.49 9.12
N ALA A 245 -8.54 23.57 9.54
CA ALA A 245 -7.99 24.91 9.46
C ALA A 245 -6.68 25.03 10.27
#